data_7d07d262434bb993487f1bf7c8c1fb6e
#
_entry.id   7d07d262434bb993487f1bf7c8c1fb6e
#
_cell.length_a   1.000
_cell.length_b   1.000
_cell.length_c   1.000
_cell.angle_alpha   90.00
_cell.angle_beta   90.00
_cell.angle_gamma   90.00
#
_symmetry.space_group_name_H-M   'P 1'
#
loop_
_entity.id
_entity.type
_entity.pdbx_description
1 polymer ?
#
loop_
_entity_poly.entity_id
_entity_poly.type
_entity_poly.pdbx_seq_one_letter_code
_entity_poly.pdbx_strand_id
1 'polypeptide(L)'
;MAWDGEGVEIAPPALARMDRSHAAFAALVEARLAADPGALIYGTTTAPGDGAAVALTPEAQARRPTRLWTAHSFGEPLPDRVVRAILLARLSNFVEGHAAVRGTLAQAVAAILDEPLPAVPAQGNGGAGEILALGRLFYDLSARMDLTPKERMALINGSPCAAALIADLALAGAGRLALAEAVSALAAEAVRAPLEAFAADLEPLWGDEDETAALRSLRALLAGGTEERQAHQAAVSFRILPRVLGKARRAQAEAERTAAVSLRSVTDNPVFVPPDDSRPHGAVLSNGGYHNARAPAATDALGIAWADLCQLCQRLTDNLLQHPATAPLLARDEWTMKPLHMVQTGWAEEARAYAGATLLSLGGFGQNDVPALSFLAWRRADAVGRCLDAALAVLAALAAHALHRAAGAVPPALADLADQVRATFPPMEQMRPLGPDADALAAAFRRRVFTGRVAATGVGPA
;
A
#
# COMPACT_ATOMS: atom_id res chain seq x y z
N MET A 1 -6.82 11.38 -6.25
CA MET A 1 -6.44 11.09 -7.65
C MET A 1 -6.49 9.58 -7.98
N ALA A 2 -5.50 8.76 -7.60
CA ALA A 2 -5.51 7.35 -8.01
C ALA A 2 -6.75 6.60 -7.56
N TRP A 3 -7.20 6.81 -6.34
CA TRP A 3 -8.39 6.16 -5.77
C TRP A 3 -9.71 6.80 -6.21
N ASP A 4 -9.69 8.10 -6.54
CA ASP A 4 -10.90 8.86 -6.85
C ASP A 4 -11.24 8.85 -8.35
N GLY A 5 -10.38 8.26 -9.18
CA GLY A 5 -10.60 8.14 -10.62
C GLY A 5 -10.43 9.43 -11.42
N GLU A 6 -9.81 10.46 -10.84
CA GLU A 6 -9.58 11.75 -11.51
C GLU A 6 -8.53 11.62 -12.63
N GLY A 7 -8.73 12.36 -13.70
CA GLY A 7 -7.75 12.55 -14.79
C GLY A 7 -6.56 13.40 -14.34
N VAL A 8 -5.51 13.44 -15.14
CA VAL A 8 -4.28 14.20 -14.86
C VAL A 8 -3.90 15.06 -16.06
N GLU A 9 -3.72 16.33 -15.81
CA GLU A 9 -3.15 17.26 -16.78
C GLU A 9 -1.69 17.57 -16.43
N ILE A 10 -0.81 17.52 -17.43
CA ILE A 10 0.61 17.82 -17.27
C ILE A 10 0.86 19.28 -17.59
N ALA A 11 1.39 20.03 -16.61
CA ALA A 11 1.65 21.45 -16.77
C ALA A 11 2.62 21.76 -17.94
N PRO A 12 2.39 22.79 -18.76
CA PRO A 12 3.24 23.15 -19.90
C PRO A 12 4.74 23.28 -19.58
N PRO A 13 5.18 23.82 -18.44
CA PRO A 13 6.59 23.86 -18.08
C PRO A 13 7.24 22.47 -17.91
N ALA A 14 6.48 21.47 -17.45
CA ALA A 14 6.95 20.09 -17.33
C ALA A 14 7.10 19.43 -18.70
N LEU A 15 6.12 19.64 -19.61
CA LEU A 15 6.22 19.18 -21.00
C LEU A 15 7.45 19.77 -21.70
N ALA A 16 7.66 21.08 -21.57
CA ALA A 16 8.82 21.75 -22.15
C ALA A 16 10.16 21.26 -21.56
N ARG A 17 10.20 20.90 -20.28
CA ARG A 17 11.39 20.28 -19.65
C ARG A 17 11.68 18.91 -20.25
N MET A 18 10.67 18.07 -20.41
CA MET A 18 10.83 16.75 -21.02
C MET A 18 11.32 16.83 -22.47
N ASP A 19 10.74 17.72 -23.28
CA ASP A 19 11.15 17.90 -24.68
C ASP A 19 12.59 18.40 -24.80
N ARG A 20 12.99 19.34 -23.95
CA ARG A 20 14.40 19.80 -23.90
C ARG A 20 15.34 18.65 -23.53
N SER A 21 14.96 17.85 -22.54
CA SER A 21 15.77 16.70 -22.09
C SER A 21 15.87 15.64 -23.18
N HIS A 22 14.75 15.35 -23.88
CA HIS A 22 14.75 14.43 -25.02
C HIS A 22 15.68 14.90 -26.14
N ALA A 23 15.62 16.18 -26.53
CA ALA A 23 16.49 16.76 -27.54
C ALA A 23 17.97 16.72 -27.11
N ALA A 24 18.27 17.03 -25.86
CA ALA A 24 19.65 16.97 -25.33
C ALA A 24 20.18 15.52 -25.31
N PHE A 25 19.35 14.54 -24.99
CA PHE A 25 19.73 13.14 -25.08
C PHE A 25 20.02 12.70 -26.51
N ALA A 26 19.21 13.10 -27.50
CA ALA A 26 19.46 12.82 -28.90
C ALA A 26 20.81 13.41 -29.36
N ALA A 27 21.10 14.66 -29.00
CA ALA A 27 22.38 15.30 -29.30
C ALA A 27 23.57 14.58 -28.65
N LEU A 28 23.43 14.08 -27.41
CA LEU A 28 24.46 13.26 -26.76
C LEU A 28 24.70 11.96 -27.54
N VAL A 29 23.65 11.28 -27.98
CA VAL A 29 23.78 10.04 -28.77
C VAL A 29 24.53 10.31 -30.09
N GLU A 30 24.15 11.36 -30.81
CA GLU A 30 24.82 11.77 -32.06
C GLU A 30 26.29 12.09 -31.85
N ALA A 31 26.62 12.88 -30.83
CA ALA A 31 28.00 13.24 -30.47
C ALA A 31 28.84 11.99 -30.12
N ARG A 32 28.29 11.05 -29.37
CA ARG A 32 29.01 9.81 -29.02
C ARG A 32 29.24 8.91 -30.23
N LEU A 33 28.23 8.73 -31.10
CA LEU A 33 28.38 7.92 -32.30
C LEU A 33 29.31 8.57 -33.33
N ALA A 34 29.38 9.89 -33.40
CA ALA A 34 30.36 10.60 -34.23
C ALA A 34 31.80 10.42 -33.74
N ALA A 35 31.99 10.35 -32.42
CA ALA A 35 33.31 10.11 -31.81
C ALA A 35 33.72 8.64 -31.85
N ASP A 36 32.76 7.74 -31.65
CA ASP A 36 32.94 6.28 -31.67
C ASP A 36 31.68 5.61 -32.23
N PRO A 37 31.70 5.12 -33.48
CA PRO A 37 30.59 4.40 -34.09
C PRO A 37 30.15 3.13 -33.32
N GLY A 38 31.01 2.58 -32.45
CA GLY A 38 30.75 1.45 -31.57
C GLY A 38 30.26 1.83 -30.18
N ALA A 39 29.98 3.12 -29.90
CA ALA A 39 29.61 3.60 -28.59
C ALA A 39 28.40 2.87 -28.00
N LEU A 40 28.55 2.33 -26.79
CA LEU A 40 27.54 1.57 -26.08
C LEU A 40 26.67 2.51 -25.22
N ILE A 41 25.39 2.63 -25.58
CA ILE A 41 24.37 3.34 -24.82
C ILE A 41 23.24 2.36 -24.56
N TYR A 42 23.08 1.91 -23.30
CA TYR A 42 22.15 0.87 -22.88
C TYR A 42 20.73 1.12 -23.41
N GLY A 43 20.17 0.11 -24.07
CA GLY A 43 18.82 0.16 -24.62
C GLY A 43 18.62 1.13 -25.79
N THR A 44 19.64 1.91 -26.18
CA THR A 44 19.63 2.84 -27.31
C THR A 44 20.47 2.31 -28.47
N THR A 45 21.79 2.23 -28.31
CA THR A 45 22.70 1.64 -29.30
C THR A 45 22.98 0.16 -29.03
N THR A 46 22.56 -0.35 -27.87
CA THR A 46 22.64 -1.76 -27.50
C THR A 46 21.25 -2.36 -27.27
N ALA A 47 21.13 -3.69 -27.24
CA ALA A 47 19.94 -4.36 -26.71
C ALA A 47 19.90 -4.24 -25.18
N PRO A 48 18.71 -4.37 -24.54
CA PRO A 48 18.60 -4.45 -23.08
C PRO A 48 19.04 -5.82 -22.54
N GLY A 49 19.28 -5.92 -21.24
CA GLY A 49 19.68 -7.14 -20.54
C GLY A 49 21.03 -7.66 -21.04
N ASP A 50 21.16 -8.95 -21.32
CA ASP A 50 22.42 -9.60 -21.70
C ASP A 50 23.02 -9.05 -22.99
N GLY A 51 22.25 -8.36 -23.82
CA GLY A 51 22.73 -7.67 -25.03
C GLY A 51 23.37 -6.31 -24.78
N ALA A 52 23.50 -5.87 -23.54
CA ALA A 52 24.00 -4.54 -23.18
C ALA A 52 25.46 -4.27 -23.59
N ALA A 53 26.28 -5.32 -23.72
CA ALA A 53 27.68 -5.23 -24.09
C ALA A 53 27.96 -5.24 -25.59
N VAL A 54 26.91 -5.34 -26.45
CA VAL A 54 27.05 -5.47 -27.90
C VAL A 54 26.37 -4.32 -28.60
N ALA A 55 27.13 -3.54 -29.40
CA ALA A 55 26.58 -2.49 -30.24
C ALA A 55 25.70 -3.12 -31.35
N LEU A 56 24.51 -2.55 -31.54
CA LEU A 56 23.61 -2.96 -32.60
C LEU A 56 24.03 -2.31 -33.94
N THR A 57 24.08 -3.10 -35.02
CA THR A 57 24.25 -2.54 -36.35
C THR A 57 23.04 -1.67 -36.76
N PRO A 58 23.20 -0.73 -37.68
CA PRO A 58 22.07 0.06 -38.18
C PRO A 58 20.89 -0.79 -38.66
N GLU A 59 21.17 -1.92 -39.33
CA GLU A 59 20.15 -2.88 -39.78
C GLU A 59 19.44 -3.55 -38.60
N ALA A 60 20.16 -3.92 -37.54
CA ALA A 60 19.58 -4.48 -36.35
C ALA A 60 18.73 -3.46 -35.56
N GLN A 61 19.15 -2.19 -35.54
CA GLN A 61 18.38 -1.10 -34.99
C GLN A 61 17.08 -0.86 -35.79
N ALA A 62 17.13 -0.85 -37.12
CA ALA A 62 15.98 -0.69 -38.00
C ALA A 62 14.96 -1.84 -37.91
N ARG A 63 15.44 -3.06 -37.57
CA ARG A 63 14.58 -4.25 -37.39
C ARG A 63 14.00 -4.38 -35.98
N ARG A 64 14.29 -3.46 -35.06
CA ARG A 64 13.73 -3.53 -33.70
C ARG A 64 12.20 -3.51 -33.76
N PRO A 65 11.53 -4.38 -32.96
CA PRO A 65 10.09 -4.34 -32.87
C PRO A 65 9.63 -2.95 -32.43
N THR A 66 8.61 -2.44 -33.07
CA THR A 66 7.96 -1.17 -32.66
C THR A 66 7.22 -1.33 -31.35
N ARG A 67 6.73 -2.54 -31.07
CA ARG A 67 6.02 -2.88 -29.83
C ARG A 67 6.98 -3.29 -28.72
N LEU A 68 6.52 -3.13 -27.49
CA LEU A 68 7.18 -3.67 -26.30
C LEU A 68 7.17 -5.21 -26.31
N TRP A 69 7.89 -5.81 -25.38
CA TRP A 69 8.02 -7.26 -25.32
C TRP A 69 6.67 -7.96 -25.14
N THR A 70 6.52 -9.10 -25.81
CA THR A 70 5.32 -9.93 -25.78
C THR A 70 5.26 -10.89 -24.61
N ALA A 71 6.39 -11.13 -23.91
CA ALA A 71 6.42 -11.96 -22.72
C ALA A 71 5.89 -11.14 -21.53
N HIS A 72 4.65 -11.42 -21.14
CA HIS A 72 3.97 -10.78 -20.02
C HIS A 72 3.67 -11.83 -18.93
N SER A 73 3.50 -11.37 -17.69
CA SER A 73 2.96 -12.22 -16.62
C SER A 73 1.46 -12.49 -16.84
N PHE A 74 0.91 -13.40 -16.05
CA PHE A 74 -0.51 -13.78 -16.08
C PHE A 74 -1.02 -14.03 -14.66
N GLY A 75 -2.33 -14.18 -14.50
CA GLY A 75 -3.02 -14.38 -13.24
C GLY A 75 -3.99 -13.26 -12.93
N GLU A 76 -4.43 -13.17 -11.68
CA GLU A 76 -5.38 -12.14 -11.23
C GLU A 76 -4.83 -10.73 -11.48
N PRO A 77 -5.66 -9.82 -12.02
CA PRO A 77 -5.24 -8.45 -12.26
C PRO A 77 -5.10 -7.67 -10.95
N LEU A 78 -4.23 -6.66 -10.99
CA LEU A 78 -4.20 -5.60 -9.98
C LEU A 78 -5.54 -4.84 -9.98
N PRO A 79 -6.00 -4.36 -8.82
CA PRO A 79 -7.12 -3.43 -8.77
C PRO A 79 -6.85 -2.16 -9.57
N ASP A 80 -7.88 -1.58 -10.20
CA ASP A 80 -7.78 -0.36 -11.03
C ASP A 80 -7.08 0.78 -10.30
N ARG A 81 -7.36 0.99 -9.01
CA ARG A 81 -6.69 2.02 -8.20
C ARG A 81 -5.16 1.86 -8.17
N VAL A 82 -4.67 0.61 -8.18
CA VAL A 82 -3.22 0.33 -8.19
C VAL A 82 -2.63 0.58 -9.58
N VAL A 83 -3.34 0.18 -10.66
CA VAL A 83 -2.92 0.47 -12.04
C VAL A 83 -2.85 1.99 -12.26
N ARG A 84 -3.86 2.74 -11.80
CA ARG A 84 -3.85 4.22 -11.80
C ARG A 84 -2.65 4.79 -11.05
N ALA A 85 -2.34 4.24 -9.86
CA ALA A 85 -1.19 4.67 -9.08
C ALA A 85 0.15 4.40 -9.80
N ILE A 86 0.26 3.28 -10.56
CA ILE A 86 1.44 2.99 -11.39
C ILE A 86 1.59 4.03 -12.51
N LEU A 87 0.50 4.39 -13.19
CA LEU A 87 0.51 5.44 -14.22
C LEU A 87 0.95 6.79 -13.63
N LEU A 88 0.41 7.17 -12.47
CA LEU A 88 0.79 8.40 -11.76
C LEU A 88 2.26 8.40 -11.33
N ALA A 89 2.76 7.29 -10.80
CA ALA A 89 4.16 7.13 -10.44
C ALA A 89 5.09 7.22 -11.66
N ARG A 90 4.68 6.67 -12.80
CA ARG A 90 5.41 6.82 -14.07
C ARG A 90 5.43 8.26 -14.55
N LEU A 91 4.30 8.94 -14.51
CA LEU A 91 4.21 10.35 -14.87
C LEU A 91 5.04 11.24 -13.95
N SER A 92 5.01 11.01 -12.64
CA SER A 92 5.87 11.70 -11.67
C SER A 92 7.35 11.56 -12.01
N ASN A 93 7.77 10.38 -12.45
CA ASN A 93 9.15 10.15 -12.89
C ASN A 93 9.48 10.87 -14.22
N PHE A 94 8.56 10.87 -15.18
CA PHE A 94 8.78 11.51 -16.49
C PHE A 94 8.91 13.03 -16.40
N VAL A 95 8.08 13.69 -15.58
CA VAL A 95 8.09 15.16 -15.45
C VAL A 95 9.39 15.71 -14.87
N GLU A 96 10.22 14.88 -14.24
CA GLU A 96 11.57 15.29 -13.79
C GLU A 96 12.55 15.45 -14.96
N GLY A 97 12.27 14.89 -16.14
CA GLY A 97 13.06 15.04 -17.36
C GLY A 97 14.22 14.06 -17.50
N HIS A 98 14.55 13.28 -16.48
CA HIS A 98 15.68 12.35 -16.50
C HIS A 98 15.43 11.06 -17.30
N ALA A 99 14.18 10.77 -17.62
CA ALA A 99 13.80 9.68 -18.51
C ALA A 99 14.13 9.99 -20.00
N ALA A 100 14.36 11.26 -20.32
CA ALA A 100 14.64 11.75 -21.69
C ALA A 100 13.57 11.33 -22.71
N VAL A 101 12.30 11.49 -22.33
CA VAL A 101 11.13 11.20 -23.18
C VAL A 101 10.46 12.47 -23.67
N ARG A 102 9.73 12.39 -24.78
CA ARG A 102 8.93 13.51 -25.31
C ARG A 102 7.73 13.80 -24.39
N GLY A 103 7.32 15.07 -24.32
CA GLY A 103 6.09 15.49 -23.64
C GLY A 103 4.85 14.80 -24.21
N THR A 104 4.80 14.53 -25.51
CA THR A 104 3.72 13.80 -26.17
C THR A 104 3.56 12.36 -25.66
N LEU A 105 4.66 11.68 -25.29
CA LEU A 105 4.58 10.36 -24.66
C LEU A 105 3.94 10.46 -23.28
N ALA A 106 4.34 11.43 -22.46
CA ALA A 106 3.76 11.62 -21.14
C ALA A 106 2.26 11.96 -21.22
N GLN A 107 1.85 12.79 -22.18
CA GLN A 107 0.43 13.06 -22.44
C GLN A 107 -0.34 11.80 -22.84
N ALA A 108 0.25 10.94 -23.68
CA ALA A 108 -0.37 9.69 -24.07
C ALA A 108 -0.47 8.69 -22.89
N VAL A 109 0.51 8.68 -21.98
CA VAL A 109 0.43 7.90 -20.72
C VAL A 109 -0.66 8.46 -19.80
N ALA A 110 -0.79 9.79 -19.69
CA ALA A 110 -1.86 10.42 -18.90
C ALA A 110 -3.26 10.08 -19.46
N ALA A 111 -3.43 10.06 -20.79
CA ALA A 111 -4.69 9.73 -21.43
C ALA A 111 -5.20 8.31 -21.12
N ILE A 112 -4.32 7.36 -20.75
CA ILE A 112 -4.75 6.02 -20.32
C ILE A 112 -5.61 6.10 -19.04
N LEU A 113 -5.45 7.14 -18.22
CA LEU A 113 -6.26 7.32 -17.02
C LEU A 113 -7.74 7.60 -17.30
N ASP A 114 -8.05 8.06 -18.52
CA ASP A 114 -9.41 8.39 -18.97
C ASP A 114 -10.03 7.26 -19.82
N GLU A 115 -9.26 6.18 -20.09
CA GLU A 115 -9.69 5.00 -20.84
C GLU A 115 -9.93 3.80 -19.89
N PRO A 116 -10.57 2.70 -20.36
CA PRO A 116 -10.55 1.42 -19.65
C PRO A 116 -9.11 0.97 -19.40
N LEU A 117 -8.78 0.74 -18.12
CA LEU A 117 -7.41 0.44 -17.73
C LEU A 117 -6.95 -0.93 -18.22
N PRO A 118 -5.70 -1.07 -18.67
CA PRO A 118 -5.12 -2.36 -19.01
C PRO A 118 -5.08 -3.30 -17.79
N ALA A 119 -5.48 -4.55 -17.96
CA ALA A 119 -5.35 -5.57 -16.94
C ALA A 119 -3.87 -5.93 -16.73
N VAL A 120 -3.29 -5.56 -15.60
CA VAL A 120 -1.91 -5.86 -15.21
C VAL A 120 -1.91 -6.98 -14.18
N PRO A 121 -1.33 -8.16 -14.46
CA PRO A 121 -1.31 -9.25 -13.50
C PRO A 121 -0.53 -8.92 -12.23
N ALA A 122 -1.10 -9.28 -11.08
CA ALA A 122 -0.45 -9.13 -9.78
C ALA A 122 0.61 -10.22 -9.49
N GLN A 123 0.65 -11.28 -10.31
CA GLN A 123 1.44 -12.49 -10.12
C GLN A 123 2.45 -12.68 -11.25
N GLY A 124 3.42 -13.56 -11.04
CA GLY A 124 4.39 -13.92 -12.09
C GLY A 124 5.34 -12.80 -12.52
N ASN A 125 5.49 -11.76 -11.71
CA ASN A 125 6.36 -10.60 -11.98
C ASN A 125 7.76 -10.82 -11.38
N GLY A 126 8.38 -11.96 -11.69
CA GLY A 126 9.76 -12.26 -11.31
C GLY A 126 10.73 -11.74 -12.37
N GLY A 127 11.70 -10.93 -11.97
CA GLY A 127 12.74 -10.41 -12.87
C GLY A 127 13.43 -9.20 -12.26
N ALA A 128 14.58 -8.84 -12.80
CA ALA A 128 15.27 -7.61 -12.39
C ALA A 128 14.48 -6.39 -12.87
N GLY A 129 13.81 -5.71 -11.95
CA GLY A 129 12.92 -4.61 -12.26
C GLY A 129 11.47 -5.07 -12.53
N GLU A 130 10.67 -4.20 -13.16
CA GLU A 130 9.21 -4.33 -13.28
C GLU A 130 8.77 -4.56 -14.73
N ILE A 131 9.65 -5.12 -15.55
CA ILE A 131 9.54 -5.17 -17.02
C ILE A 131 8.26 -5.87 -17.48
N LEU A 132 7.87 -6.98 -16.82
CA LEU A 132 6.70 -7.77 -17.24
C LEU A 132 5.39 -7.01 -17.00
N ALA A 133 5.24 -6.38 -15.84
CA ALA A 133 4.08 -5.59 -15.50
C ALA A 133 3.96 -4.32 -16.37
N LEU A 134 5.07 -3.58 -16.49
CA LEU A 134 5.12 -2.36 -17.30
C LEU A 134 4.98 -2.66 -18.81
N GLY A 135 5.58 -3.75 -19.28
CA GLY A 135 5.43 -4.23 -20.64
C GLY A 135 3.96 -4.52 -20.98
N ARG A 136 3.22 -5.15 -20.05
CA ARG A 136 1.77 -5.38 -20.22
C ARG A 136 0.98 -4.08 -20.15
N LEU A 137 1.30 -3.19 -19.21
CA LEU A 137 0.61 -1.91 -19.03
C LEU A 137 0.69 -1.03 -20.29
N PHE A 138 1.87 -0.94 -20.90
CA PHE A 138 2.13 -0.04 -22.03
C PHE A 138 2.15 -0.74 -23.39
N TYR A 139 1.77 -2.00 -23.50
CA TYR A 139 1.80 -2.75 -24.75
C TYR A 139 0.97 -2.10 -25.86
N ASP A 140 -0.30 -1.77 -25.53
CA ASP A 140 -1.23 -1.20 -26.49
C ASP A 140 -0.83 0.25 -26.86
N LEU A 141 -0.31 1.03 -25.91
CA LEU A 141 0.26 2.35 -26.17
C LEU A 141 1.42 2.27 -27.16
N SER A 142 2.32 1.31 -26.99
CA SER A 142 3.48 1.11 -27.87
C SER A 142 3.10 0.74 -29.32
N ALA A 143 1.89 0.23 -29.51
CA ALA A 143 1.36 -0.05 -30.85
C ALA A 143 0.78 1.19 -31.55
N ARG A 144 0.40 2.22 -30.78
CA ARG A 144 -0.25 3.44 -31.28
C ARG A 144 0.73 4.60 -31.51
N MET A 145 1.98 4.48 -31.03
CA MET A 145 2.98 5.54 -31.07
C MET A 145 4.29 5.06 -31.70
N ASP A 146 4.90 5.95 -32.50
CA ASP A 146 6.29 5.75 -32.91
C ASP A 146 7.22 6.17 -31.78
N LEU A 147 7.78 5.18 -31.07
CA LEU A 147 8.63 5.35 -29.89
C LEU A 147 10.12 5.26 -30.27
N THR A 148 10.89 6.22 -29.79
CA THR A 148 12.35 6.12 -29.87
C THR A 148 12.86 4.94 -29.01
N PRO A 149 14.08 4.44 -29.25
CA PRO A 149 14.66 3.39 -28.39
C PRO A 149 14.68 3.76 -26.90
N LYS A 150 15.00 5.01 -26.56
CA LYS A 150 15.02 5.52 -25.19
C LYS A 150 13.62 5.55 -24.56
N GLU A 151 12.59 5.93 -25.31
CA GLU A 151 11.21 5.94 -24.83
C GLU A 151 10.69 4.54 -24.54
N ARG A 152 11.00 3.56 -25.40
CA ARG A 152 10.67 2.16 -25.14
C ARG A 152 11.30 1.67 -23.83
N MET A 153 12.56 2.00 -23.59
CA MET A 153 13.22 1.68 -22.34
C MET A 153 12.59 2.39 -21.13
N ALA A 154 12.26 3.67 -21.28
CA ALA A 154 11.64 4.45 -20.20
C ALA A 154 10.24 3.95 -19.83
N LEU A 155 9.48 3.35 -20.74
CA LEU A 155 8.18 2.77 -20.42
C LEU A 155 8.30 1.52 -19.53
N ILE A 156 9.35 0.70 -19.69
CA ILE A 156 9.46 -0.61 -19.01
C ILE A 156 10.52 -0.65 -17.91
N ASN A 157 11.34 0.37 -17.76
CA ASN A 157 12.37 0.46 -16.71
C ASN A 157 11.93 1.34 -15.54
N GLY A 158 12.76 1.37 -14.50
CA GLY A 158 12.44 2.07 -13.26
C GLY A 158 11.61 1.23 -12.29
N SER A 159 11.11 1.86 -11.22
CA SER A 159 10.32 1.20 -10.18
C SER A 159 8.98 1.90 -9.87
N PRO A 160 8.18 2.30 -10.90
CA PRO A 160 6.89 2.93 -10.66
C PRO A 160 5.86 1.97 -10.04
N CYS A 161 5.96 0.66 -10.31
CA CYS A 161 5.07 -0.32 -9.67
C CYS A 161 5.38 -0.41 -8.17
N ALA A 162 6.63 -0.54 -7.76
CA ALA A 162 7.00 -0.56 -6.34
C ALA A 162 6.53 0.72 -5.62
N ALA A 163 6.71 1.88 -6.23
CA ALA A 163 6.24 3.16 -5.69
C ALA A 163 4.71 3.18 -5.51
N ALA A 164 3.97 2.70 -6.50
CA ALA A 164 2.51 2.63 -6.46
C ALA A 164 2.00 1.61 -5.43
N LEU A 165 2.60 0.42 -5.38
CA LEU A 165 2.21 -0.67 -4.49
C LEU A 165 2.39 -0.29 -3.01
N ILE A 166 3.51 0.34 -2.64
CA ILE A 166 3.71 0.82 -1.27
C ILE A 166 2.80 2.01 -0.94
N ALA A 167 2.53 2.91 -1.90
CA ALA A 167 1.62 4.02 -1.71
C ALA A 167 0.16 3.55 -1.48
N ASP A 168 -0.31 2.55 -2.24
CA ASP A 168 -1.63 1.93 -2.05
C ASP A 168 -1.78 1.38 -0.63
N LEU A 169 -0.78 0.63 -0.14
CA LEU A 169 -0.81 0.06 1.20
C LEU A 169 -0.65 1.11 2.30
N ALA A 170 0.16 2.14 2.10
CA ALA A 170 0.32 3.22 3.06
C ALA A 170 -0.99 4.00 3.24
N LEU A 171 -1.69 4.30 2.14
CA LEU A 171 -2.99 4.95 2.19
C LEU A 171 -4.05 4.06 2.89
N ALA A 172 -4.13 2.78 2.53
CA ALA A 172 -5.02 1.83 3.18
C ALA A 172 -4.67 1.63 4.67
N GLY A 173 -3.38 1.64 4.98
CA GLY A 173 -2.87 1.44 6.33
C GLY A 173 -3.27 2.54 7.31
N ALA A 174 -3.28 3.80 6.87
CA ALA A 174 -3.76 4.91 7.69
C ALA A 174 -5.22 4.69 8.13
N GLY A 175 -6.09 4.28 7.20
CA GLY A 175 -7.48 3.96 7.51
C GLY A 175 -7.65 2.75 8.42
N ARG A 176 -6.87 1.66 8.19
CA ARG A 176 -6.89 0.46 9.03
C ARG A 176 -6.41 0.73 10.44
N LEU A 177 -5.37 1.55 10.59
CA LEU A 177 -4.84 1.94 11.91
C LEU A 177 -5.89 2.71 12.72
N ALA A 178 -6.49 3.73 12.14
CA ALA A 178 -7.55 4.50 12.81
C ALA A 178 -8.76 3.63 13.17
N LEU A 179 -9.14 2.70 12.29
CA LEU A 179 -10.22 1.74 12.57
C LEU A 179 -9.85 0.76 13.69
N ALA A 180 -8.60 0.25 13.71
CA ALA A 180 -8.12 -0.64 14.77
C ALA A 180 -8.12 0.05 16.13
N GLU A 181 -7.72 1.32 16.21
CA GLU A 181 -7.78 2.12 17.43
C GLU A 181 -9.22 2.28 17.92
N ALA A 182 -10.13 2.67 17.02
CA ALA A 182 -11.54 2.89 17.36
C ALA A 182 -12.25 1.60 17.79
N VAL A 183 -12.03 0.47 17.09
CA VAL A 183 -12.62 -0.83 17.44
C VAL A 183 -12.05 -1.37 18.74
N SER A 184 -10.75 -1.19 18.99
CA SER A 184 -10.12 -1.59 20.26
C SER A 184 -10.65 -0.77 21.43
N ALA A 185 -10.85 0.54 21.25
CA ALA A 185 -11.47 1.41 22.24
C ALA A 185 -12.93 1.00 22.50
N LEU A 186 -13.70 0.67 21.45
CA LEU A 186 -15.08 0.20 21.60
C LEU A 186 -15.14 -1.12 22.41
N ALA A 187 -14.20 -2.03 22.17
CA ALA A 187 -14.09 -3.28 22.95
C ALA A 187 -13.71 -3.01 24.41
N ALA A 188 -12.78 -2.08 24.66
CA ALA A 188 -12.41 -1.68 26.03
C ALA A 188 -13.59 -1.04 26.78
N GLU A 189 -14.39 -0.23 26.09
CA GLU A 189 -15.63 0.35 26.65
C GLU A 189 -16.63 -0.75 27.01
N ALA A 190 -16.86 -1.70 26.12
CA ALA A 190 -17.83 -2.79 26.32
C ALA A 190 -17.52 -3.63 27.58
N VAL A 191 -16.26 -3.91 27.88
CA VAL A 191 -15.85 -4.61 29.11
C VAL A 191 -15.66 -3.67 30.30
N ARG A 192 -15.88 -2.36 30.13
CA ARG A 192 -15.62 -1.34 31.16
C ARG A 192 -14.18 -1.41 31.69
N ALA A 193 -13.21 -1.55 30.81
CA ALA A 193 -11.81 -1.69 31.18
C ALA A 193 -11.32 -0.48 32.01
N PRO A 194 -10.49 -0.69 33.06
CA PRO A 194 -9.80 0.39 33.75
C PRO A 194 -8.94 1.20 32.79
N LEU A 195 -8.94 2.53 32.91
CA LEU A 195 -8.21 3.43 31.99
C LEU A 195 -6.77 3.72 32.43
N GLU A 196 -6.31 3.17 33.56
CA GLU A 196 -4.95 3.33 34.09
C GLU A 196 -3.88 2.90 33.06
N ALA A 197 -4.16 1.86 32.27
CA ALA A 197 -3.26 1.40 31.21
C ALA A 197 -3.07 2.42 30.06
N PHE A 198 -3.86 3.48 30.05
CA PHE A 198 -3.83 4.55 29.05
C PHE A 198 -3.50 5.91 29.67
N ALA A 199 -3.06 5.96 30.94
CA ALA A 199 -2.78 7.19 31.67
C ALA A 199 -1.71 8.06 30.96
N ALA A 200 -1.86 9.38 31.08
CA ALA A 200 -0.91 10.33 30.49
C ALA A 200 0.48 10.23 31.13
N ASP A 201 0.55 9.84 32.39
CA ASP A 201 1.80 9.63 33.12
C ASP A 201 2.72 8.59 32.48
N LEU A 202 2.17 7.67 31.67
CA LEU A 202 2.95 6.65 30.96
C LEU A 202 3.74 7.22 29.77
N GLU A 203 3.34 8.35 29.20
CA GLU A 203 3.98 8.95 28.04
C GLU A 203 5.47 9.25 28.29
N PRO A 204 5.85 10.04 29.32
CA PRO A 204 7.26 10.30 29.60
C PRO A 204 8.01 9.07 30.14
N LEU A 205 7.30 8.11 30.76
CA LEU A 205 7.92 6.90 31.31
C LEU A 205 8.32 5.90 30.20
N TRP A 206 7.55 5.84 29.13
CA TRP A 206 7.86 4.95 28.00
C TRP A 206 8.79 5.60 26.97
N GLY A 207 8.72 6.93 26.79
CA GLY A 207 9.64 7.68 25.96
C GLY A 207 9.57 7.36 24.46
N ASP A 208 8.47 6.74 23.98
CA ASP A 208 8.24 6.38 22.57
C ASP A 208 7.12 7.22 21.99
N GLU A 209 7.39 7.92 20.90
CA GLU A 209 6.45 8.85 20.27
C GLU A 209 5.22 8.14 19.67
N ASP A 210 5.41 6.98 19.04
CA ASP A 210 4.33 6.21 18.42
C ASP A 210 3.39 5.62 19.48
N GLU A 211 3.96 5.13 20.59
CA GLU A 211 3.17 4.63 21.73
C GLU A 211 2.47 5.78 22.48
N THR A 212 3.12 6.92 22.60
CA THR A 212 2.52 8.17 23.13
C THR A 212 1.32 8.59 22.30
N ALA A 213 1.45 8.56 20.97
CA ALA A 213 0.33 8.86 20.07
C ALA A 213 -0.83 7.87 20.22
N ALA A 214 -0.53 6.58 20.40
CA ALA A 214 -1.54 5.55 20.66
C ALA A 214 -2.24 5.74 22.03
N LEU A 215 -1.50 6.09 23.09
CA LEU A 215 -2.06 6.45 24.41
C LEU A 215 -3.03 7.62 24.30
N ARG A 216 -2.63 8.69 23.61
CA ARG A 216 -3.47 9.88 23.39
C ARG A 216 -4.73 9.57 22.59
N SER A 217 -4.58 8.79 21.51
CA SER A 217 -5.71 8.35 20.68
C SER A 217 -6.73 7.55 21.50
N LEU A 218 -6.29 6.56 22.28
CA LEU A 218 -7.19 5.74 23.09
C LEU A 218 -7.91 6.57 24.17
N ARG A 219 -7.22 7.51 24.84
CA ARG A 219 -7.87 8.41 25.80
C ARG A 219 -8.92 9.30 25.14
N ALA A 220 -8.62 9.86 23.96
CA ALA A 220 -9.56 10.68 23.22
C ALA A 220 -10.80 9.90 22.78
N LEU A 221 -10.61 8.66 22.29
CA LEU A 221 -11.68 7.78 21.86
C LEU A 221 -12.59 7.33 23.03
N LEU A 222 -12.04 7.16 24.24
CA LEU A 222 -12.76 6.70 25.41
C LEU A 222 -13.32 7.84 26.28
N ALA A 223 -13.03 9.10 25.93
CA ALA A 223 -13.54 10.26 26.66
C ALA A 223 -15.07 10.33 26.60
N GLY A 224 -15.70 10.59 27.76
CA GLY A 224 -17.16 10.64 27.88
C GLY A 224 -17.87 9.27 27.86
N GLY A 225 -17.10 8.17 27.99
CA GLY A 225 -17.66 6.83 28.19
C GLY A 225 -18.15 6.60 29.63
N THR A 226 -18.38 5.33 29.98
CA THR A 226 -18.88 4.97 31.32
C THR A 226 -17.92 5.40 32.43
N GLU A 227 -18.47 5.94 33.52
CA GLU A 227 -17.70 6.23 34.75
C GLU A 227 -17.49 4.96 35.58
N GLU A 228 -18.39 4.01 35.47
CA GLU A 228 -18.39 2.74 36.19
C GLU A 228 -17.40 1.76 35.53
N ARG A 229 -16.15 1.79 35.98
CA ARG A 229 -15.08 0.90 35.50
C ARG A 229 -14.84 -0.25 36.45
N GLN A 230 -14.23 -1.33 35.96
CA GLN A 230 -13.83 -2.43 36.82
C GLN A 230 -12.80 -2.00 37.84
N ALA A 231 -12.88 -2.59 39.07
CA ALA A 231 -12.01 -2.22 40.19
C ALA A 231 -10.57 -2.73 40.06
N HIS A 232 -10.29 -3.65 39.13
CA HIS A 232 -8.97 -4.30 38.99
C HIS A 232 -8.46 -4.16 37.54
N GLN A 233 -7.18 -4.44 37.38
CA GLN A 233 -6.54 -4.37 36.05
C GLN A 233 -7.24 -5.28 35.02
N ALA A 234 -7.38 -4.78 33.79
CA ALA A 234 -7.89 -5.54 32.69
C ALA A 234 -6.94 -6.68 32.27
N ALA A 235 -7.42 -7.60 31.44
CA ALA A 235 -6.58 -8.60 30.81
C ALA A 235 -5.41 -7.95 30.04
N VAL A 236 -4.30 -8.66 29.90
CA VAL A 236 -3.09 -8.15 29.22
C VAL A 236 -3.40 -7.60 27.84
N SER A 237 -4.29 -8.24 27.08
CA SER A 237 -4.68 -7.81 25.74
C SER A 237 -5.24 -6.38 25.66
N PHE A 238 -5.93 -5.91 26.71
CA PHE A 238 -6.35 -4.50 26.79
C PHE A 238 -5.22 -3.58 27.26
N ARG A 239 -4.39 -4.02 28.20
CA ARG A 239 -3.32 -3.19 28.75
C ARG A 239 -2.19 -2.91 27.78
N ILE A 240 -1.93 -3.82 26.83
CA ILE A 240 -0.88 -3.67 25.80
C ILE A 240 -1.35 -2.97 24.53
N LEU A 241 -2.62 -2.55 24.45
CA LEU A 241 -3.14 -1.84 23.27
C LEU A 241 -2.22 -0.71 22.80
N PRO A 242 -1.74 0.21 23.68
CA PRO A 242 -0.86 1.29 23.21
C PRO A 242 0.45 0.80 22.61
N ARG A 243 1.02 -0.30 23.12
CA ARG A 243 2.27 -0.89 22.62
C ARG A 243 2.09 -1.48 21.22
N VAL A 244 1.02 -2.26 21.00
CA VAL A 244 0.76 -2.91 19.71
C VAL A 244 0.34 -1.88 18.66
N LEU A 245 -0.50 -0.91 19.05
CA LEU A 245 -0.89 0.20 18.17
C LEU A 245 0.30 1.12 17.87
N GLY A 246 1.19 1.38 18.83
CA GLY A 246 2.42 2.14 18.61
C GLY A 246 3.35 1.45 17.58
N LYS A 247 3.52 0.12 17.68
CA LYS A 247 4.23 -0.66 16.65
C LYS A 247 3.59 -0.48 15.27
N ALA A 248 2.25 -0.53 15.19
CA ALA A 248 1.54 -0.37 13.93
C ALA A 248 1.67 1.07 13.37
N ARG A 249 1.66 2.11 14.23
CA ARG A 249 1.93 3.50 13.86
C ARG A 249 3.32 3.67 13.26
N ARG A 250 4.34 3.08 13.87
CA ARG A 250 5.72 3.11 13.36
C ARG A 250 5.83 2.48 11.98
N ALA A 251 5.23 1.30 11.80
CA ALA A 251 5.22 0.62 10.49
C ALA A 251 4.48 1.45 9.43
N GLN A 252 3.37 2.10 9.81
CA GLN A 252 2.61 3.01 8.96
C GLN A 252 3.46 4.22 8.54
N ALA A 253 4.10 4.89 9.48
CA ALA A 253 4.95 6.05 9.20
C ALA A 253 6.14 5.70 8.28
N GLU A 254 6.74 4.51 8.44
CA GLU A 254 7.80 4.04 7.52
C GLU A 254 7.25 3.74 6.12
N ALA A 255 6.06 3.15 6.00
CA ALA A 255 5.41 2.92 4.72
C ALA A 255 5.12 4.24 3.98
N GLU A 256 4.59 5.25 4.68
CA GLU A 256 4.34 6.59 4.15
C GLU A 256 5.63 7.28 3.68
N ARG A 257 6.68 7.27 4.51
CA ARG A 257 8.00 7.82 4.14
C ARG A 257 8.56 7.12 2.90
N THR A 258 8.48 5.79 2.87
CA THR A 258 8.97 4.99 1.74
C THR A 258 8.18 5.28 0.47
N ALA A 259 6.85 5.39 0.55
CA ALA A 259 6.00 5.78 -0.57
C ALA A 259 6.36 7.17 -1.10
N ALA A 260 6.47 8.16 -0.21
CA ALA A 260 6.80 9.53 -0.57
C ALA A 260 8.18 9.66 -1.24
N VAL A 261 9.19 8.93 -0.76
CA VAL A 261 10.52 8.90 -1.39
C VAL A 261 10.44 8.21 -2.75
N SER A 262 9.78 7.04 -2.83
CA SER A 262 9.68 6.26 -4.06
C SER A 262 8.98 7.01 -5.19
N LEU A 263 7.91 7.74 -4.88
CA LEU A 263 7.16 8.55 -5.86
C LEU A 263 7.96 9.74 -6.41
N ARG A 264 8.90 10.28 -5.63
CA ARG A 264 9.77 11.40 -6.04
C ARG A 264 11.10 10.96 -6.66
N SER A 265 11.46 9.68 -6.52
CA SER A 265 12.75 9.18 -7.00
C SER A 265 12.75 9.03 -8.53
N VAL A 266 13.85 9.45 -9.15
CA VAL A 266 14.16 9.12 -10.54
C VAL A 266 14.79 7.73 -10.58
N THR A 267 14.12 6.77 -11.20
CA THR A 267 14.48 5.35 -11.11
C THR A 267 14.76 4.71 -12.47
N ASP A 268 14.84 5.50 -13.55
CA ASP A 268 15.12 4.99 -14.89
C ASP A 268 16.50 4.33 -15.00
N ASN A 269 16.62 3.38 -15.89
CA ASN A 269 17.89 2.80 -16.30
C ASN A 269 17.94 2.61 -17.84
N PRO A 270 18.83 3.36 -18.53
CA PRO A 270 19.75 4.36 -18.00
C PRO A 270 19.02 5.66 -17.64
N VAL A 271 19.54 6.35 -16.61
CA VAL A 271 19.12 7.72 -16.32
C VAL A 271 19.92 8.70 -17.17
N PHE A 272 19.27 9.73 -17.67
CA PHE A 272 19.91 10.86 -18.35
C PHE A 272 20.11 12.02 -17.39
N VAL A 273 21.33 12.49 -17.29
CA VAL A 273 21.67 13.73 -16.59
C VAL A 273 21.81 14.81 -17.64
N PRO A 274 21.00 15.87 -17.62
CA PRO A 274 21.07 16.95 -18.61
C PRO A 274 22.43 17.63 -18.63
N PRO A 275 22.76 18.36 -19.72
CA PRO A 275 23.98 19.14 -19.83
C PRO A 275 24.13 20.15 -18.68
N ASP A 276 25.36 20.29 -18.21
CA ASP A 276 25.82 21.31 -17.27
C ASP A 276 27.24 21.80 -17.68
N ASP A 277 27.78 22.77 -16.94
CA ASP A 277 29.12 23.35 -17.22
C ASP A 277 30.25 22.31 -17.22
N SER A 278 30.09 21.23 -16.42
CA SER A 278 31.09 20.15 -16.34
C SER A 278 30.88 19.07 -17.39
N ARG A 279 29.68 18.98 -17.94
CA ARG A 279 29.26 17.95 -18.91
C ARG A 279 28.43 18.59 -20.01
N PRO A 280 29.06 19.21 -21.04
CA PRO A 280 28.37 19.97 -22.09
C PRO A 280 27.31 19.17 -22.89
N HIS A 281 27.47 17.85 -22.94
CA HIS A 281 26.50 16.95 -23.60
C HIS A 281 25.63 16.18 -22.60
N GLY A 282 25.77 16.44 -21.29
CA GLY A 282 25.15 15.63 -20.26
C GLY A 282 25.82 14.27 -20.04
N ALA A 283 25.13 13.36 -19.36
CA ALA A 283 25.62 12.00 -19.10
C ALA A 283 24.50 10.97 -19.12
N VAL A 284 24.85 9.75 -19.52
CA VAL A 284 23.96 8.56 -19.42
C VAL A 284 24.59 7.62 -18.41
N LEU A 285 23.83 7.30 -17.36
CA LEU A 285 24.30 6.47 -16.25
C LEU A 285 23.46 5.20 -16.17
N SER A 286 24.12 4.05 -16.33
CA SER A 286 23.52 2.77 -15.96
C SER A 286 23.55 2.60 -14.45
N ASN A 287 22.45 2.15 -13.87
CA ASN A 287 22.29 2.13 -12.40
C ASN A 287 21.26 1.09 -11.96
N GLY A 288 21.14 0.86 -10.64
CA GLY A 288 20.20 -0.05 -10.02
C GLY A 288 18.91 0.60 -9.48
N GLY A 289 18.60 1.84 -9.84
CA GLY A 289 17.43 2.58 -9.36
C GLY A 289 16.08 1.90 -9.65
N TYR A 290 16.05 1.03 -10.63
CA TYR A 290 14.88 0.20 -10.97
C TYR A 290 14.58 -0.88 -9.92
N HIS A 291 15.46 -1.16 -8.97
CA HIS A 291 15.26 -2.13 -7.90
C HIS A 291 14.97 -1.40 -6.58
N ASN A 292 13.70 -1.21 -6.28
CA ASN A 292 13.29 -0.53 -5.04
C ASN A 292 13.26 -1.54 -3.87
N ALA A 293 14.42 -1.88 -3.32
CA ALA A 293 14.55 -2.83 -2.20
C ALA A 293 13.89 -2.33 -0.89
N ARG A 294 13.68 -1.01 -0.75
CA ARG A 294 13.06 -0.42 0.44
C ARG A 294 11.55 -0.70 0.52
N ALA A 295 10.87 -0.67 -0.63
CA ALA A 295 9.42 -0.84 -0.67
C ALA A 295 8.95 -2.21 -0.13
N PRO A 296 9.52 -3.38 -0.54
CA PRO A 296 9.16 -4.66 0.05
C PRO A 296 9.37 -4.72 1.56
N ALA A 297 10.49 -4.20 2.08
CA ALA A 297 10.80 -4.22 3.51
C ALA A 297 9.78 -3.41 4.34
N ALA A 298 9.43 -2.20 3.89
CA ALA A 298 8.39 -1.38 4.53
C ALA A 298 7.00 -2.02 4.43
N THR A 299 6.68 -2.65 3.29
CA THR A 299 5.44 -3.40 3.08
C THR A 299 5.34 -4.60 4.03
N ASP A 300 6.40 -5.37 4.19
CA ASP A 300 6.44 -6.50 5.12
C ASP A 300 6.26 -6.05 6.57
N ALA A 301 6.93 -4.97 6.98
CA ALA A 301 6.77 -4.41 8.33
C ALA A 301 5.31 -4.02 8.62
N LEU A 302 4.64 -3.40 7.63
CA LEU A 302 3.23 -3.05 7.73
C LEU A 302 2.33 -4.30 7.81
N GLY A 303 2.54 -5.29 6.95
CA GLY A 303 1.82 -6.56 6.97
C GLY A 303 1.98 -7.32 8.28
N ILE A 304 3.19 -7.37 8.83
CA ILE A 304 3.47 -8.00 10.14
C ILE A 304 2.73 -7.25 11.27
N ALA A 305 2.73 -5.92 11.25
CA ALA A 305 2.00 -5.14 12.24
C ALA A 305 0.47 -5.38 12.17
N TRP A 306 -0.10 -5.51 10.98
CA TRP A 306 -1.51 -5.86 10.79
C TRP A 306 -1.83 -7.28 11.26
N ALA A 307 -0.93 -8.23 11.04
CA ALA A 307 -1.11 -9.59 11.55
C ALA A 307 -1.12 -9.64 13.09
N ASP A 308 -0.25 -8.86 13.75
CA ASP A 308 -0.29 -8.73 15.22
C ASP A 308 -1.62 -8.13 15.70
N LEU A 309 -2.16 -7.14 14.98
CA LEU A 309 -3.49 -6.60 15.27
C LEU A 309 -4.59 -7.65 15.10
N CYS A 310 -4.50 -8.53 14.09
CA CYS A 310 -5.44 -9.65 13.95
C CYS A 310 -5.36 -10.61 15.15
N GLN A 311 -4.14 -10.97 15.61
CA GLN A 311 -3.96 -11.79 16.80
C GLN A 311 -4.51 -11.12 18.05
N LEU A 312 -4.31 -9.81 18.19
CA LEU A 312 -4.85 -9.04 19.30
C LEU A 312 -6.39 -8.99 19.25
N CYS A 313 -6.99 -8.78 18.08
CA CYS A 313 -8.44 -8.85 17.89
C CYS A 313 -9.01 -10.20 18.34
N GLN A 314 -8.32 -11.31 18.06
CA GLN A 314 -8.73 -12.63 18.55
C GLN A 314 -8.74 -12.67 20.09
N ARG A 315 -7.70 -12.18 20.77
CA ARG A 315 -7.66 -12.14 22.25
C ARG A 315 -8.74 -11.23 22.83
N LEU A 316 -8.99 -10.08 22.21
CA LEU A 316 -10.05 -9.17 22.63
C LEU A 316 -11.44 -9.81 22.43
N THR A 317 -11.65 -10.51 21.32
CA THR A 317 -12.89 -11.28 21.05
C THR A 317 -13.13 -12.35 22.11
N ASP A 318 -12.11 -13.15 22.43
CA ASP A 318 -12.21 -14.17 23.49
C ASP A 318 -12.54 -13.55 24.86
N ASN A 319 -11.96 -12.38 25.15
CA ASN A 319 -12.27 -11.65 26.38
C ASN A 319 -13.75 -11.20 26.40
N LEU A 320 -14.25 -10.57 25.33
CA LEU A 320 -15.66 -10.15 25.25
C LEU A 320 -16.61 -11.31 25.48
N LEU A 321 -16.33 -12.49 24.91
CA LEU A 321 -17.18 -13.66 24.96
C LEU A 321 -17.16 -14.36 26.34
N GLN A 322 -16.13 -14.14 27.16
CA GLN A 322 -15.94 -14.79 28.46
C GLN A 322 -16.09 -13.82 29.63
N HIS A 323 -16.00 -12.52 29.41
CA HIS A 323 -15.99 -11.51 30.46
C HIS A 323 -17.36 -11.43 31.16
N PRO A 324 -17.42 -11.40 32.52
CA PRO A 324 -18.70 -11.37 33.24
C PRO A 324 -19.64 -10.24 32.87
N ALA A 325 -19.10 -9.08 32.47
CA ALA A 325 -19.92 -7.93 32.06
C ALA A 325 -20.52 -8.07 30.65
N THR A 326 -19.95 -8.87 29.76
CA THR A 326 -20.36 -8.95 28.36
C THR A 326 -20.89 -10.34 27.94
N ALA A 327 -20.35 -11.41 28.48
CA ALA A 327 -20.74 -12.78 28.12
C ALA A 327 -22.27 -13.03 28.23
N PRO A 328 -22.99 -12.56 29.26
CA PRO A 328 -24.46 -12.72 29.36
C PRO A 328 -25.22 -11.89 28.31
N LEU A 329 -24.60 -10.86 27.76
CA LEU A 329 -25.18 -9.99 26.73
C LEU A 329 -25.00 -10.56 25.30
N LEU A 330 -24.05 -11.49 25.12
CA LEU A 330 -23.64 -12.10 23.86
C LEU A 330 -24.24 -13.50 23.65
N ALA A 331 -25.09 -13.97 24.57
CA ALA A 331 -25.81 -15.23 24.47
C ALA A 331 -27.13 -15.17 25.25
N ARG A 332 -28.11 -15.95 24.81
CA ARG A 332 -29.37 -16.27 25.48
C ARG A 332 -29.71 -17.73 25.24
N ASP A 333 -30.78 -18.22 25.84
CA ASP A 333 -31.19 -19.63 25.66
C ASP A 333 -31.45 -19.99 24.17
N GLU A 334 -31.98 -19.02 23.39
CA GLU A 334 -32.36 -19.24 22.00
C GLU A 334 -31.25 -18.91 20.99
N TRP A 335 -30.21 -18.21 21.39
CA TRP A 335 -29.12 -17.80 20.48
C TRP A 335 -27.79 -17.49 21.18
N THR A 336 -26.70 -17.59 20.44
CA THR A 336 -25.36 -17.25 20.94
C THR A 336 -24.46 -16.70 19.84
N MET A 337 -23.63 -15.73 20.17
CA MET A 337 -22.55 -15.20 19.31
C MET A 337 -21.21 -15.91 19.57
N LYS A 338 -21.14 -16.82 20.54
CA LYS A 338 -19.89 -17.53 20.91
C LYS A 338 -19.14 -18.15 19.72
N PRO A 339 -19.80 -18.77 18.71
CA PRO A 339 -19.08 -19.34 17.56
C PRO A 339 -18.25 -18.36 16.76
N LEU A 340 -18.44 -17.04 16.91
CA LEU A 340 -17.62 -16.04 16.27
C LEU A 340 -16.15 -16.10 16.70
N HIS A 341 -15.82 -16.71 17.84
CA HIS A 341 -14.41 -16.93 18.22
C HIS A 341 -13.69 -17.84 17.21
N MET A 342 -14.38 -18.84 16.64
CA MET A 342 -13.80 -19.73 15.61
C MET A 342 -13.56 -18.98 14.31
N VAL A 343 -14.51 -18.14 13.90
CA VAL A 343 -14.35 -17.25 12.73
C VAL A 343 -13.14 -16.32 12.92
N GLN A 344 -13.05 -15.71 14.09
CA GLN A 344 -11.94 -14.83 14.44
C GLN A 344 -10.59 -15.56 14.43
N THR A 345 -10.53 -16.79 14.97
CA THR A 345 -9.34 -17.63 14.93
C THR A 345 -8.90 -17.92 13.50
N GLY A 346 -9.83 -18.28 12.61
CA GLY A 346 -9.52 -18.54 11.19
C GLY A 346 -8.86 -17.34 10.53
N TRP A 347 -9.43 -16.16 10.65
CA TRP A 347 -8.84 -14.94 10.10
C TRP A 347 -7.48 -14.57 10.71
N ALA A 348 -7.29 -14.80 12.00
CA ALA A 348 -6.01 -14.55 12.67
C ALA A 348 -4.92 -15.53 12.19
N GLU A 349 -5.24 -16.81 11.99
CA GLU A 349 -4.31 -17.80 11.45
C GLU A 349 -3.95 -17.54 9.99
N GLU A 350 -4.90 -17.14 9.15
CA GLU A 350 -4.61 -16.71 7.77
C GLU A 350 -3.69 -15.48 7.75
N ALA A 351 -3.97 -14.46 8.57
CA ALA A 351 -3.11 -13.29 8.68
C ALA A 351 -1.68 -13.68 9.06
N ARG A 352 -1.51 -14.61 10.00
CA ARG A 352 -0.20 -15.13 10.42
C ARG A 352 0.51 -15.88 9.30
N ALA A 353 -0.22 -16.65 8.51
CA ALA A 353 0.34 -17.40 7.38
C ALA A 353 0.85 -16.49 6.26
N TYR A 354 0.17 -15.35 6.02
CA TYR A 354 0.59 -14.38 5.02
C TYR A 354 1.68 -13.42 5.51
N ALA A 355 1.81 -13.19 6.82
CA ALA A 355 2.76 -12.27 7.42
C ALA A 355 4.16 -12.86 7.49
N GLY A 356 4.92 -12.77 6.43
CA GLY A 356 6.31 -13.22 6.40
C GLY A 356 7.21 -12.23 5.68
N ALA A 357 8.50 -12.24 6.00
CA ALA A 357 9.48 -11.38 5.35
C ALA A 357 9.70 -11.78 3.88
N THR A 358 9.79 -10.77 3.01
CA THR A 358 10.16 -10.92 1.61
C THR A 358 11.65 -10.66 1.49
N LEU A 359 12.44 -11.73 1.44
CA LEU A 359 13.90 -11.65 1.34
C LEU A 359 14.35 -11.51 -0.11
N LEU A 360 15.53 -10.90 -0.32
CA LEU A 360 16.16 -10.88 -1.63
C LEU A 360 16.25 -12.30 -2.18
N SER A 361 15.79 -12.47 -3.40
CA SER A 361 15.81 -13.75 -4.10
C SER A 361 17.02 -13.83 -5.00
N LEU A 362 17.57 -15.01 -5.11
CA LEU A 362 18.56 -15.37 -6.12
C LEU A 362 17.79 -16.02 -7.28
N GLY A 363 17.50 -15.26 -8.30
CA GLY A 363 16.76 -15.75 -9.46
C GLY A 363 17.18 -15.02 -10.72
N GLY A 364 16.94 -15.64 -11.86
CA GLY A 364 17.38 -15.10 -13.14
C GLY A 364 18.79 -15.56 -13.51
N PHE A 365 19.34 -14.95 -14.55
CA PHE A 365 20.64 -15.28 -15.13
C PHE A 365 21.27 -14.02 -15.76
N GLY A 366 22.59 -14.06 -15.96
CA GLY A 366 23.32 -12.96 -16.56
C GLY A 366 23.19 -11.67 -15.76
N GLN A 367 22.77 -10.60 -16.40
CA GLN A 367 22.57 -9.29 -15.76
C GLN A 367 21.26 -9.16 -14.97
N ASN A 368 20.38 -10.17 -15.02
CA ASN A 368 19.06 -10.16 -14.38
C ASN A 368 19.01 -11.12 -13.18
N ASP A 369 20.05 -11.13 -12.37
CA ASP A 369 20.30 -12.11 -11.33
C ASP A 369 19.57 -11.87 -10.00
N VAL A 370 18.99 -10.69 -9.79
CA VAL A 370 18.21 -10.35 -8.57
C VAL A 370 16.83 -9.80 -8.94
N PRO A 371 15.74 -10.55 -8.68
CA PRO A 371 14.37 -10.12 -8.94
C PRO A 371 13.90 -8.98 -8.02
N ALA A 372 13.02 -8.14 -8.52
CA ALA A 372 12.24 -7.18 -7.74
C ALA A 372 11.03 -7.89 -7.13
N LEU A 373 10.82 -7.77 -5.82
CA LEU A 373 9.82 -8.54 -5.06
C LEU A 373 8.62 -7.72 -4.57
N SER A 374 8.46 -6.49 -5.04
CA SER A 374 7.40 -5.58 -4.57
C SER A 374 5.98 -6.13 -4.77
N PHE A 375 5.74 -6.84 -5.87
CA PHE A 375 4.45 -7.49 -6.13
C PHE A 375 4.14 -8.60 -5.12
N LEU A 376 5.13 -9.40 -4.75
CA LEU A 376 4.96 -10.47 -3.76
C LEU A 376 4.66 -9.88 -2.38
N ALA A 377 5.45 -8.89 -1.95
CA ALA A 377 5.26 -8.21 -0.68
C ALA A 377 3.87 -7.56 -0.60
N TRP A 378 3.46 -6.83 -1.66
CA TRP A 378 2.14 -6.20 -1.74
C TRP A 378 1.00 -7.20 -1.63
N ARG A 379 1.02 -8.31 -2.39
CA ARG A 379 -0.03 -9.33 -2.35
C ARG A 379 -0.19 -9.95 -0.97
N ARG A 380 0.92 -10.21 -0.28
CA ARG A 380 0.91 -10.75 1.09
C ARG A 380 0.34 -9.75 2.07
N ALA A 381 0.81 -8.51 2.05
CA ALA A 381 0.31 -7.46 2.93
C ALA A 381 -1.17 -7.12 2.65
N ASP A 382 -1.61 -7.08 1.38
CA ASP A 382 -3.01 -6.89 1.02
C ASP A 382 -3.89 -8.04 1.56
N ALA A 383 -3.41 -9.29 1.50
CA ALA A 383 -4.12 -10.44 2.08
C ALA A 383 -4.24 -10.30 3.62
N VAL A 384 -3.15 -9.93 4.31
CA VAL A 384 -3.19 -9.63 5.77
C VAL A 384 -4.16 -8.49 6.06
N GLY A 385 -4.15 -7.44 5.24
CA GLY A 385 -5.08 -6.31 5.39
C GLY A 385 -6.55 -6.73 5.30
N ARG A 386 -6.89 -7.66 4.40
CA ARG A 386 -8.25 -8.24 4.32
C ARG A 386 -8.60 -9.06 5.56
N CYS A 387 -7.65 -9.82 6.10
CA CYS A 387 -7.83 -10.53 7.36
C CYS A 387 -8.08 -9.55 8.51
N LEU A 388 -7.36 -8.44 8.56
CA LEU A 388 -7.56 -7.41 9.58
C LEU A 388 -8.94 -6.75 9.46
N ASP A 389 -9.39 -6.42 8.24
CA ASP A 389 -10.71 -5.85 8.01
C ASP A 389 -11.81 -6.79 8.54
N ALA A 390 -11.68 -8.10 8.34
CA ALA A 390 -12.60 -9.12 8.86
C ALA A 390 -12.50 -9.28 10.38
N ALA A 391 -11.28 -9.31 10.92
CA ALA A 391 -11.03 -9.42 12.35
C ALA A 391 -11.62 -8.23 13.14
N LEU A 392 -11.45 -7.03 12.62
CA LEU A 392 -12.04 -5.82 13.20
C LEU A 392 -13.56 -5.83 13.11
N ALA A 393 -14.14 -6.35 12.03
CA ALA A 393 -15.59 -6.47 11.88
C ALA A 393 -16.20 -7.39 12.94
N VAL A 394 -15.60 -8.56 13.19
CA VAL A 394 -16.08 -9.50 14.23
C VAL A 394 -15.97 -8.84 15.62
N LEU A 395 -14.84 -8.24 15.95
CA LEU A 395 -14.64 -7.59 17.24
C LEU A 395 -15.61 -6.42 17.46
N ALA A 396 -15.80 -5.58 16.42
CA ALA A 396 -16.71 -4.44 16.47
C ALA A 396 -18.17 -4.88 16.64
N ALA A 397 -18.59 -5.94 15.93
CA ALA A 397 -19.94 -6.48 16.05
C ALA A 397 -20.24 -6.94 17.47
N LEU A 398 -19.32 -7.68 18.11
CA LEU A 398 -19.47 -8.14 19.49
C LEU A 398 -19.50 -6.97 20.49
N ALA A 399 -18.58 -6.03 20.36
CA ALA A 399 -18.50 -4.87 21.23
C ALA A 399 -19.74 -3.96 21.13
N ALA A 400 -20.17 -3.63 19.89
CA ALA A 400 -21.35 -2.80 19.68
C ALA A 400 -22.63 -3.50 20.14
N HIS A 401 -22.75 -4.83 19.94
CA HIS A 401 -23.87 -5.60 20.44
C HIS A 401 -23.93 -5.59 21.98
N ALA A 402 -22.80 -5.84 22.66
CA ALA A 402 -22.74 -5.83 24.11
C ALA A 402 -23.10 -4.44 24.69
N LEU A 403 -22.58 -3.36 24.13
CA LEU A 403 -22.95 -2.00 24.53
C LEU A 403 -24.45 -1.69 24.29
N HIS A 404 -25.00 -2.09 23.18
CA HIS A 404 -26.44 -1.92 22.90
C HIS A 404 -27.32 -2.68 23.92
N ARG A 405 -26.95 -3.92 24.23
CA ARG A 405 -27.71 -4.76 25.20
C ARG A 405 -27.56 -4.28 26.64
N ALA A 406 -26.43 -3.71 26.99
CA ALA A 406 -26.20 -3.12 28.32
C ALA A 406 -26.93 -1.79 28.51
N ALA A 407 -27.51 -1.19 27.47
CA ALA A 407 -27.95 0.21 27.43
C ALA A 407 -26.86 1.17 27.95
N GLY A 408 -25.58 0.82 27.69
CA GLY A 408 -24.42 1.56 28.16
C GLY A 408 -24.15 2.81 27.31
N ALA A 409 -23.52 3.80 27.92
CA ALA A 409 -23.06 4.98 27.20
C ALA A 409 -21.97 4.58 26.21
N VAL A 410 -22.11 5.00 24.96
CA VAL A 410 -21.05 4.91 23.97
C VAL A 410 -20.28 6.24 23.99
N PRO A 411 -18.94 6.24 24.10
CA PRO A 411 -18.17 7.48 24.01
C PRO A 411 -18.52 8.26 22.74
N PRO A 412 -18.68 9.59 22.81
CA PRO A 412 -19.10 10.40 21.65
C PRO A 412 -18.24 10.19 20.41
N ALA A 413 -16.92 10.02 20.59
CA ALA A 413 -16.00 9.77 19.47
C ALA A 413 -16.20 8.40 18.78
N LEU A 414 -16.91 7.46 19.41
CA LEU A 414 -17.20 6.12 18.90
C LEU A 414 -18.65 5.94 18.45
N ALA A 415 -19.51 6.97 18.62
CA ALA A 415 -20.94 6.87 18.34
C ALA A 415 -21.21 6.51 16.87
N ASP A 416 -20.61 7.23 15.92
CA ASP A 416 -20.79 6.98 14.48
C ASP A 416 -20.32 5.57 14.07
N LEU A 417 -19.22 5.09 14.67
CA LEU A 417 -18.73 3.73 14.42
C LEU A 417 -19.75 2.70 14.94
N ALA A 418 -20.23 2.88 16.18
CA ALA A 418 -21.19 1.97 16.78
C ALA A 418 -22.52 1.93 15.99
N ASP A 419 -22.97 3.10 15.50
CA ASP A 419 -24.17 3.20 14.64
C ASP A 419 -23.97 2.50 13.30
N GLN A 420 -22.84 2.73 12.64
CA GLN A 420 -22.49 2.03 11.39
C GLN A 420 -22.42 0.52 11.58
N VAL A 421 -21.82 0.06 12.68
CA VAL A 421 -21.76 -1.37 12.99
C VAL A 421 -23.15 -1.92 13.18
N ARG A 422 -24.03 -1.29 13.98
CA ARG A 422 -25.41 -1.74 14.21
C ARG A 422 -26.26 -1.71 12.96
N ALA A 423 -26.05 -0.77 12.05
CA ALA A 423 -26.78 -0.69 10.79
C ALA A 423 -26.40 -1.83 9.84
N THR A 424 -25.13 -2.29 9.88
CA THR A 424 -24.64 -3.34 8.96
C THR A 424 -24.72 -4.74 9.60
N PHE A 425 -24.49 -4.83 10.90
CA PHE A 425 -24.62 -6.03 11.74
C PHE A 425 -25.67 -5.77 12.81
N PRO A 426 -26.97 -5.95 12.52
CA PRO A 426 -28.04 -5.62 13.45
C PRO A 426 -27.94 -6.43 14.77
N PRO A 427 -28.38 -5.85 15.90
CA PRO A 427 -28.45 -6.58 17.15
C PRO A 427 -29.22 -7.89 17.01
N MET A 428 -28.76 -8.91 17.73
CA MET A 428 -29.33 -10.24 17.67
C MET A 428 -30.54 -10.36 18.59
N GLU A 429 -31.73 -10.46 18.01
CA GLU A 429 -32.99 -10.68 18.73
C GLU A 429 -33.47 -12.13 18.58
N GLN A 430 -33.14 -12.76 17.43
CA GLN A 430 -33.45 -14.14 17.11
C GLN A 430 -32.25 -14.82 16.49
N MET A 431 -32.19 -16.14 16.52
CA MET A 431 -31.15 -16.93 15.87
C MET A 431 -31.14 -16.66 14.37
N ARG A 432 -29.99 -16.32 13.82
CA ARG A 432 -29.74 -16.17 12.40
C ARG A 432 -28.29 -16.48 12.05
N PRO A 433 -27.95 -16.78 10.78
CA PRO A 433 -26.56 -16.85 10.34
C PRO A 433 -25.86 -15.49 10.50
N LEU A 434 -24.72 -15.47 11.18
CA LEU A 434 -23.95 -14.22 11.43
C LEU A 434 -22.90 -13.93 10.35
N GLY A 435 -22.53 -14.95 9.55
CA GLY A 435 -21.52 -14.82 8.50
C GLY A 435 -21.83 -13.74 7.47
N PRO A 436 -23.05 -13.69 6.88
CA PRO A 436 -23.40 -12.65 5.91
C PRO A 436 -23.29 -11.22 6.46
N ASP A 437 -23.71 -11.00 7.71
CA ASP A 437 -23.62 -9.68 8.37
C ASP A 437 -22.15 -9.32 8.64
N ALA A 438 -21.33 -10.27 9.09
CA ALA A 438 -19.91 -10.06 9.33
C ALA A 438 -19.16 -9.76 8.02
N ASP A 439 -19.47 -10.45 6.92
CA ASP A 439 -18.88 -10.18 5.60
C ASP A 439 -19.28 -8.79 5.08
N ALA A 440 -20.56 -8.42 5.21
CA ALA A 440 -21.05 -7.10 4.85
C ALA A 440 -20.34 -5.98 5.66
N LEU A 441 -20.11 -6.21 6.97
CA LEU A 441 -19.41 -5.26 7.83
C LEU A 441 -17.92 -5.17 7.46
N ALA A 442 -17.24 -6.29 7.20
CA ALA A 442 -15.86 -6.30 6.73
C ALA A 442 -15.73 -5.58 5.39
N ALA A 443 -16.67 -5.78 4.46
CA ALA A 443 -16.73 -5.05 3.19
C ALA A 443 -16.98 -3.54 3.40
N ALA A 444 -17.81 -3.15 4.37
CA ALA A 444 -18.05 -1.75 4.72
C ALA A 444 -16.78 -1.11 5.30
N PHE A 445 -16.06 -1.79 6.17
CA PHE A 445 -14.78 -1.34 6.71
C PHE A 445 -13.73 -1.18 5.61
N ARG A 446 -13.62 -2.14 4.71
CA ARG A 446 -12.72 -2.04 3.55
C ARG A 446 -13.04 -0.84 2.68
N ARG A 447 -14.33 -0.58 2.35
CA ARG A 447 -14.73 0.62 1.61
C ARG A 447 -14.34 1.91 2.35
N ARG A 448 -14.58 1.98 3.67
CA ARG A 448 -14.21 3.14 4.49
C ARG A 448 -12.71 3.41 4.46
N VAL A 449 -11.89 2.39 4.57
CA VAL A 449 -10.42 2.47 4.47
C VAL A 449 -9.98 3.10 3.15
N PHE A 450 -10.57 2.68 2.03
CA PHE A 450 -10.18 3.17 0.70
C PHE A 450 -10.84 4.49 0.27
N THR A 451 -11.87 4.97 0.95
CA THR A 451 -12.52 6.26 0.63
C THR A 451 -11.96 7.43 1.45
N GLY A 452 -10.99 7.20 2.31
CA GLY A 452 -10.39 8.25 3.15
C GLY A 452 -11.36 8.90 4.17
N ARG A 453 -12.59 8.38 4.32
CA ARG A 453 -13.60 8.86 5.26
C ARG A 453 -13.41 8.32 6.69
N VAL A 454 -12.21 7.94 7.05
CA VAL A 454 -11.83 7.89 8.46
C VAL A 454 -11.53 9.34 8.82
N ALA A 455 -12.48 10.01 9.47
CA ALA A 455 -12.21 11.33 10.03
C ALA A 455 -10.91 11.17 10.85
N ALA A 456 -9.88 11.91 10.47
CA ALA A 456 -8.72 12.05 11.30
C ALA A 456 -9.27 12.52 12.67
N THR A 457 -9.18 11.68 13.68
CA THR A 457 -9.39 12.10 15.06
C THR A 457 -8.44 13.26 15.25
N GLY A 458 -8.96 14.47 15.39
CA GLY A 458 -8.30 15.77 15.22
C GLY A 458 -7.09 16.01 16.16
N VAL A 459 -6.04 15.25 15.95
CA VAL A 459 -4.70 15.51 16.44
C VAL A 459 -3.87 15.80 15.18
N GLY A 460 -3.92 17.08 14.77
CA GLY A 460 -3.01 17.58 13.75
C GLY A 460 -1.56 17.42 14.22
N PRO A 461 -0.61 17.38 13.30
CA PRO A 461 0.81 17.38 13.67
C PRO A 461 1.12 18.65 14.45
N ALA A 462 1.68 18.47 15.64
CA ALA A 462 2.26 19.56 16.44
C ALA A 462 3.56 20.06 15.80
#